data_451d639ffbac8c519ab0762e9ea94d3a
#
_entry.id   451d639ffbac8c519ab0762e9ea94d3a
#
_cell.length_a   1.000
_cell.length_b   1.000
_cell.length_c   1.000
_cell.angle_alpha   90.00
_cell.angle_beta   90.00
_cell.angle_gamma   90.00
#
_symmetry.space_group_name_H-M   'P 1'
#
loop_
_entity.id
_entity.type
_entity.pdbx_description
1 polymer ?
#
loop_
_entity_poly.entity_id
_entity_poly.type
_entity_poly.pdbx_seq_one_letter_code
_entity_poly.pdbx_strand_id
1 'polypeptide(L)' 'MGYGPVDGLMWHKGRPCDNGGCVEVAVTSGDVLVRSSVNPGLLISLSRDEWLEFLASAKEGWFDHVSP' A
#
# COMPACT_ATOMS: atom_id res chain seq x y z
N MET A 1 -13.96 -11.02 9.77
CA MET A 1 -12.74 -10.87 10.30
C MET A 1 -11.76 -9.98 9.55
N GLY A 2 -11.91 -9.58 8.42
CA GLY A 2 -11.01 -8.68 7.76
C GLY A 2 -9.56 -9.16 7.81
N TYR A 3 -8.67 -8.27 8.08
CA TYR A 3 -7.27 -8.54 7.93
C TYR A 3 -6.49 -8.41 9.22
N GLY A 4 -7.14 -8.34 10.27
CA GLY A 4 -6.47 -8.30 11.55
C GLY A 4 -6.74 -9.56 12.30
N PRO A 5 -5.74 -10.22 12.83
CA PRO A 5 -4.36 -9.85 12.68
C PRO A 5 -3.88 -10.16 11.26
N VAL A 6 -2.95 -9.38 10.80
CA VAL A 6 -2.43 -9.56 9.43
C VAL A 6 -1.19 -10.45 9.43
N ASP A 7 -1.13 -11.35 10.39
CA ASP A 7 -0.02 -12.29 10.49
C ASP A 7 -0.01 -13.22 9.30
N GLY A 8 1.15 -13.57 8.86
CA GLY A 8 1.31 -14.46 7.72
C GLY A 8 1.34 -13.77 6.38
N LEU A 9 1.04 -12.48 6.34
CA LEU A 9 1.15 -11.72 5.12
C LEU A 9 2.59 -11.25 4.93
N MET A 10 3.03 -11.26 3.69
CA MET A 10 4.35 -10.75 3.37
C MET A 10 4.22 -9.28 2.97
N TRP A 11 4.72 -8.41 3.82
CA TRP A 11 4.68 -6.98 3.58
C TRP A 11 5.93 -6.52 2.86
N HIS A 12 5.73 -5.75 1.81
CA HIS A 12 6.81 -5.18 1.00
C HIS A 12 6.86 -3.69 1.25
N LYS A 13 8.04 -3.19 1.61
CA LYS A 13 8.22 -1.75 1.83
C LYS A 13 8.59 -1.05 0.56
N GLY A 14 8.02 0.13 0.35
CA GLY A 14 8.44 1.01 -0.73
C GLY A 14 9.84 1.55 -0.47
N ARG A 15 10.49 1.98 -1.54
CA ARG A 15 11.82 2.55 -1.45
C ARG A 15 11.87 3.84 -2.25
N PRO A 16 12.62 4.84 -1.81
CA PRO A 16 13.41 4.88 -0.57
C PRO A 16 12.51 4.97 0.67
N CYS A 17 13.05 4.53 1.80
CA CYS A 17 12.31 4.55 3.05
C CYS A 17 13.24 5.10 4.13
N ASP A 18 13.55 6.37 4.05
CA ASP A 18 14.59 6.99 4.85
C ASP A 18 14.08 7.94 5.92
N ASN A 19 12.81 8.29 5.88
CA ASN A 19 12.29 9.38 6.71
C ASN A 19 11.30 8.93 7.76
N GLY A 20 11.53 7.77 8.34
CA GLY A 20 10.78 7.33 9.49
C GLY A 20 9.47 6.62 9.21
N GLY A 21 8.84 6.87 8.07
CA GLY A 21 7.61 6.21 7.70
C GLY A 21 7.72 5.62 6.31
N CYS A 22 7.24 4.41 6.13
CA CYS A 22 7.29 3.72 4.84
C CYS A 22 5.90 3.27 4.44
N VAL A 23 5.67 3.22 3.13
CA VAL A 23 4.48 2.58 2.61
C VAL A 23 4.76 1.09 2.51
N GLU A 24 3.86 0.30 3.04
CA GLU A 24 3.97 -1.16 2.99
C GLU A 24 2.79 -1.74 2.25
N VAL A 25 3.04 -2.75 1.43
CA VAL A 25 2.01 -3.37 0.59
C VAL A 25 2.08 -4.88 0.76
N ALA A 26 0.92 -5.50 0.91
CA ALA A 26 0.82 -6.96 0.95
C ALA A 26 -0.34 -7.40 0.06
N VAL A 27 -0.25 -8.61 -0.45
CA VAL A 27 -1.27 -9.18 -1.32
C VAL A 27 -1.98 -10.31 -0.58
N THR A 28 -3.30 -10.26 -0.59
CA THR A 28 -4.12 -11.38 -0.13
C THR A 28 -4.63 -12.13 -1.36
N SER A 29 -5.51 -13.08 -1.14
CA SER A 29 -6.03 -13.90 -2.25
C SER A 29 -6.79 -13.07 -3.29
N GLY A 30 -7.32 -11.92 -2.92
CA GLY A 30 -8.11 -11.13 -3.88
C GLY A 30 -7.87 -9.65 -3.82
N ASP A 31 -7.15 -9.19 -2.80
CA ASP A 31 -7.01 -7.77 -2.55
C ASP A 31 -5.56 -7.38 -2.35
N VAL A 32 -5.31 -6.10 -2.44
CA VAL A 32 -4.01 -5.52 -2.11
C VAL A 32 -4.21 -4.64 -0.89
N LEU A 33 -3.42 -4.87 0.13
CA LEU A 33 -3.49 -4.09 1.37
C LEU A 33 -2.33 -3.11 1.39
N VAL A 34 -2.64 -1.88 1.78
CA VAL A 34 -1.64 -0.81 1.88
C VAL A 34 -1.71 -0.22 3.28
N ARG A 35 -0.56 0.04 3.86
CA ARG A 35 -0.50 0.68 5.17
C ARG A 35 0.75 1.53 5.30
N SER A 36 0.74 2.39 6.30
CA SER A 36 1.95 3.09 6.72
C SER A 36 2.64 2.26 7.80
N SER A 37 3.94 2.19 7.75
CA SER A 37 4.71 1.44 8.76
C SER A 37 4.57 2.04 10.15
N VAL A 38 4.31 3.35 10.23
CA VAL A 38 4.16 4.01 11.54
C VAL A 38 2.74 3.92 12.08
N ASN A 39 1.82 3.38 11.30
CA ASN A 39 0.44 3.24 11.72
C ASN A 39 -0.15 1.96 11.15
N PRO A 40 0.44 0.81 11.50
CA PRO A 40 0.12 -0.44 10.82
C PRO A 40 -1.29 -0.96 11.07
N GLY A 41 -2.00 -0.40 12.03
CA GLY A 41 -3.38 -0.79 12.28
C GLY A 41 -4.38 -0.19 11.32
N LEU A 42 -3.99 0.81 10.55
CA LEU A 42 -4.88 1.43 9.57
C LEU A 42 -4.54 0.88 8.18
N LEU A 43 -5.42 0.06 7.67
CA LEU A 43 -5.21 -0.62 6.40
C LEU A 43 -6.15 -0.05 5.35
N ILE A 44 -5.64 0.09 4.14
CA ILE A 44 -6.45 0.37 2.97
C ILE A 44 -6.49 -0.92 2.16
N SER A 45 -7.69 -1.34 1.80
CA SER A 45 -7.88 -2.52 0.97
C SER A 45 -8.31 -2.07 -0.42
N LEU A 46 -7.54 -2.43 -1.41
CA LEU A 46 -7.85 -2.13 -2.80
C LEU A 46 -8.09 -3.42 -3.55
N SER A 47 -9.01 -3.37 -4.50
CA SER A 47 -9.16 -4.49 -5.42
C SER A 47 -7.91 -4.59 -6.29
N ARG A 48 -7.74 -5.73 -6.92
CA ARG A 48 -6.62 -5.90 -7.84
C ARG A 48 -6.65 -4.85 -8.96
N ASP A 49 -7.83 -4.60 -9.51
CA ASP A 49 -7.96 -3.63 -10.60
C ASP A 49 -7.65 -2.22 -10.14
N GLU A 50 -8.11 -1.85 -8.96
CA GLU A 50 -7.81 -0.53 -8.40
C GLU A 50 -6.31 -0.37 -8.20
N TRP A 51 -5.66 -1.42 -7.71
CA TRP A 51 -4.22 -1.38 -7.49
C TRP A 51 -3.45 -1.21 -8.80
N LEU A 52 -3.83 -1.96 -9.83
CA LEU A 52 -3.16 -1.84 -11.12
C LEU A 52 -3.37 -0.47 -11.74
N GLU A 53 -4.57 0.06 -11.61
CA GLU A 53 -4.88 1.40 -12.08
C GLU A 53 -4.07 2.46 -11.36
N PHE A 54 -3.95 2.31 -10.04
CA PHE A 54 -3.15 3.23 -9.25
C PHE A 54 -1.68 3.21 -9.71
N LEU A 55 -1.13 2.03 -9.89
CA LEU A 55 0.26 1.92 -10.33
C LEU A 55 0.49 2.58 -11.69
N ALA A 56 -0.42 2.34 -12.62
CA ALA A 56 -0.33 2.94 -13.94
C ALA A 56 -0.39 4.46 -13.86
N SER A 57 -1.33 4.97 -13.08
CA SER A 57 -1.48 6.43 -12.93
C SER A 57 -0.25 7.05 -12.29
N ALA A 58 0.29 6.40 -11.28
CA ALA A 58 1.48 6.92 -10.60
C ALA A 58 2.68 6.95 -11.55
N LYS A 59 2.85 5.91 -12.36
CA LYS A 59 3.95 5.85 -13.31
C LYS A 59 3.84 6.92 -14.40
N GLU A 60 2.61 7.30 -14.74
CA GLU A 60 2.39 8.32 -15.76
C GLU A 60 2.41 9.74 -15.18
N GLY A 61 2.63 9.88 -13.89
CA GLY A 61 2.76 11.18 -13.28
C GLY A 61 1.44 11.85 -12.91
N TRP A 62 0.32 11.13 -12.95
CA TRP A 62 -0.99 11.73 -12.69
C TRP A 62 -1.12 12.29 -11.27
N PHE A 63 -0.32 11.77 -10.35
CA PHE A 63 -0.36 12.20 -8.96
C PHE A 63 0.80 13.10 -8.57
N ASP A 64 1.66 13.46 -9.52
CA ASP A 64 2.86 14.21 -9.20
C ASP A 64 2.56 15.58 -8.62
N HIS A 65 1.41 16.17 -8.96
CA HIS A 65 1.01 17.47 -8.45
C HIS A 65 0.40 17.38 -7.04
N VAL A 66 0.10 16.18 -6.59
CA VAL A 66 -0.48 15.97 -5.26
C VAL A 66 0.68 15.84 -4.28
N SER A 67 1.01 16.93 -3.64
CA SER A 67 2.18 16.98 -2.77
C SER A 67 1.87 17.86 -1.58
N PRO A 68 2.31 17.45 -0.39
CA PRO A 68 2.12 18.28 0.79
C PRO A 68 2.95 19.56 0.76
#